data_a69bbf4d13b184559fc5e66475c4acd8
#
_entry.id   a69bbf4d13b184559fc5e66475c4acd8
#
_cell.length_a   1.000
_cell.length_b   1.000
_cell.length_c   1.000
_cell.angle_alpha   90.00
_cell.angle_beta   90.00
_cell.angle_gamma   90.00
#
_symmetry.space_group_name_H-M   'P 1'
#
loop_
_entity.id
_entity.type
_entity.pdbx_description
1 polymer ?
#
loop_
_entity_poly.entity_id
_entity_poly.type
_entity_poly.pdbx_seq_one_letter_code
_entity_poly.pdbx_strand_id
1 'polypeptide(L)'
;MHFDHAGIATNDADGLADLFNDLLDLSITHEESFEGMQVIFLDCGGGYFELLEPEGEGTIADYLDRHGPGIHHLACATDDIEGALDRAEEMGIDRIDEEPRPGAWDHEVAFLHPRSTGGVLIEFVEH
;
A
#
# COMPACT_ATOMS: atom_id res chain seq x y z
N MET A 1 1.61 -10.44 13.38
CA MET A 1 1.22 -9.59 12.24
C MET A 1 0.40 -8.42 12.77
N HIS A 2 0.62 -7.22 12.24
CA HIS A 2 -0.10 -6.03 12.67
C HIS A 2 -0.34 -5.09 11.48
N PHE A 3 -1.27 -4.16 11.62
CA PHE A 3 -1.55 -3.18 10.59
C PHE A 3 -0.31 -2.30 10.34
N ASP A 4 0.05 -2.11 9.06
CA ASP A 4 1.16 -1.25 8.67
C ASP A 4 0.65 0.05 8.05
N HIS A 5 -0.10 -0.03 6.96
CA HIS A 5 -0.60 1.16 6.28
C HIS A 5 -1.83 0.90 5.43
N ALA A 6 -2.52 1.98 5.08
CA ALA A 6 -3.53 1.99 4.03
C ALA A 6 -2.95 2.73 2.82
N GLY A 7 -2.96 2.08 1.67
CA GLY A 7 -2.57 2.70 0.41
C GLY A 7 -3.75 3.47 -0.18
N ILE A 8 -3.55 4.74 -0.49
CA ILE A 8 -4.59 5.65 -0.97
C ILE A 8 -4.20 6.18 -2.33
N ALA A 9 -4.98 5.87 -3.35
CA ALA A 9 -4.79 6.38 -4.70
C ALA A 9 -5.35 7.79 -4.82
N THR A 10 -4.56 8.71 -5.36
CA THR A 10 -4.94 10.11 -5.48
C THR A 10 -4.38 10.73 -6.77
N ASN A 11 -5.03 11.77 -7.25
CA ASN A 11 -4.54 12.58 -8.37
C ASN A 11 -3.68 13.76 -7.90
N ASP A 12 -3.57 13.99 -6.58
CA ASP A 12 -2.82 15.10 -6.01
C ASP A 12 -2.31 14.73 -4.61
N ALA A 13 -1.17 14.06 -4.56
CA ALA A 13 -0.60 13.58 -3.30
C ALA A 13 -0.20 14.74 -2.37
N ASP A 14 0.41 15.79 -2.91
CA ASP A 14 0.82 16.94 -2.10
C ASP A 14 -0.39 17.64 -1.49
N GLY A 15 -1.43 17.90 -2.28
CA GLY A 15 -2.66 18.52 -1.78
C GLY A 15 -3.36 17.67 -0.74
N LEU A 16 -3.40 16.36 -0.95
CA LEU A 16 -4.03 15.43 0.00
C LEU A 16 -3.21 15.34 1.31
N ALA A 17 -1.89 15.33 1.21
CA ALA A 17 -1.02 15.34 2.39
C ALA A 17 -1.23 16.62 3.22
N ASP A 18 -1.33 17.78 2.56
CA ASP A 18 -1.61 19.05 3.24
C ASP A 18 -2.96 19.02 3.94
N LEU A 19 -3.99 18.50 3.26
CA LEU A 19 -5.32 18.35 3.84
C LEU A 19 -5.31 17.47 5.09
N PHE A 20 -4.67 16.31 5.02
CA PHE A 20 -4.61 15.39 6.16
C PHE A 20 -3.74 15.93 7.30
N ASN A 21 -2.69 16.68 6.98
CA ASN A 21 -1.90 17.36 8.00
C ASN A 21 -2.76 18.39 8.76
N ASP A 22 -3.51 19.20 8.03
CA ASP A 22 -4.35 20.24 8.62
C ASP A 22 -5.57 19.66 9.37
N LEU A 23 -6.24 18.70 8.75
CA LEU A 23 -7.49 18.14 9.28
C LEU A 23 -7.26 17.13 10.40
N LEU A 24 -6.27 16.25 10.25
CA LEU A 24 -6.05 15.11 11.13
C LEU A 24 -4.77 15.21 11.95
N ASP A 25 -4.00 16.28 11.78
CA ASP A 25 -2.71 16.50 12.47
C ASP A 25 -1.70 15.36 12.19
N LEU A 26 -1.70 14.86 10.96
CA LEU A 26 -0.77 13.81 10.54
C LEU A 26 0.50 14.42 9.94
N SER A 27 1.67 13.93 10.36
CA SER A 27 2.96 14.40 9.87
C SER A 27 3.48 13.53 8.74
N ILE A 28 4.09 14.17 7.72
CA ILE A 28 4.81 13.47 6.67
C ILE A 28 6.08 12.89 7.28
N THR A 29 6.29 11.57 7.11
CA THR A 29 7.46 10.87 7.64
C THR A 29 8.41 10.40 6.55
N HIS A 30 7.92 10.23 5.33
CA HIS A 30 8.73 9.76 4.20
C HIS A 30 8.08 10.17 2.89
N GLU A 31 8.91 10.56 1.92
CA GLU A 31 8.48 10.84 0.55
C GLU A 31 9.51 10.25 -0.41
N GLU A 32 9.04 9.69 -1.51
CA GLU A 32 9.93 9.21 -2.57
C GLU A 32 9.19 9.11 -3.90
N SER A 33 9.96 9.01 -4.99
CA SER A 33 9.46 8.58 -6.28
C SER A 33 9.78 7.09 -6.39
N PHE A 34 8.77 6.27 -6.65
CA PHE A 34 8.91 4.83 -6.69
C PHE A 34 8.05 4.25 -7.81
N GLU A 35 8.67 3.53 -8.74
CA GLU A 35 8.00 2.85 -9.86
C GLU A 35 7.00 3.75 -10.61
N GLY A 36 7.39 4.99 -10.90
CA GLY A 36 6.57 5.94 -11.63
C GLY A 36 5.43 6.53 -10.82
N MET A 37 5.57 6.56 -9.50
CA MET A 37 4.61 7.16 -8.58
C MET A 37 5.30 8.12 -7.62
N GLN A 38 4.61 9.18 -7.23
CA GLN A 38 4.97 9.95 -6.04
C GLN A 38 4.34 9.24 -4.85
N VAL A 39 5.14 8.90 -3.84
CA VAL A 39 4.70 8.18 -2.64
C VAL A 39 4.96 9.04 -1.42
N ILE A 40 3.92 9.28 -0.62
CA ILE A 40 4.02 10.07 0.62
C ILE A 40 3.45 9.24 1.78
N PHE A 41 4.24 9.04 2.83
CA PHE A 41 3.78 8.38 4.05
C PHE A 41 3.48 9.41 5.13
N LEU A 42 2.28 9.31 5.71
CA LEU A 42 1.85 10.12 6.84
C LEU A 42 1.71 9.20 8.06
N ASP A 43 2.34 9.60 9.17
CA ASP A 43 2.25 8.85 10.43
C ASP A 43 0.89 9.14 11.09
N CYS A 44 0.11 8.09 11.35
CA CYS A 44 -1.17 8.22 12.04
C CYS A 44 -1.18 7.52 13.42
N GLY A 45 0.00 7.32 14.00
CA GLY A 45 0.16 6.78 15.35
C GLY A 45 0.34 5.26 15.38
N GLY A 46 -0.66 4.51 14.94
CA GLY A 46 -0.63 3.05 14.91
C GLY A 46 -0.35 2.48 13.52
N GLY A 47 0.08 3.29 12.58
CA GLY A 47 0.35 2.91 11.20
C GLY A 47 0.49 4.14 10.34
N TYR A 48 0.37 3.98 9.02
CA TYR A 48 0.57 5.05 8.07
C TYR A 48 -0.57 5.15 7.07
N PHE A 49 -0.78 6.35 6.53
CA PHE A 49 -1.44 6.52 5.23
C PHE A 49 -0.34 6.63 4.19
N GLU A 50 -0.40 5.79 3.17
CA GLU A 50 0.51 5.86 2.04
C GLU A 50 -0.24 6.46 0.85
N LEU A 51 0.10 7.69 0.46
CA LEU A 51 -0.52 8.37 -0.66
C LEU A 51 0.23 8.03 -1.94
N LEU A 52 -0.51 7.62 -2.97
CA LEU A 52 0.04 7.13 -4.23
C LEU A 52 -0.50 7.97 -5.37
N GLU A 53 0.35 8.78 -6.00
CA GLU A 53 0.00 9.57 -7.17
C GLU A 53 0.80 9.08 -8.36
N PRO A 54 0.12 8.59 -9.44
CA PRO A 54 0.85 8.14 -10.63
C PRO A 54 1.48 9.32 -11.37
N GLU A 55 2.70 9.10 -11.85
CA GLU A 55 3.44 10.05 -12.71
C GLU A 55 3.41 9.60 -14.18
N GLY A 56 2.60 8.59 -14.51
CA GLY A 56 2.44 8.01 -15.83
C GLY A 56 1.52 6.80 -15.78
N GLU A 57 1.63 5.93 -16.77
CA GLU A 57 0.84 4.70 -16.83
C GLU A 57 1.27 3.71 -15.76
N GLY A 58 0.34 2.87 -15.29
CA GLY A 58 0.61 1.82 -14.31
C GLY A 58 -0.64 1.41 -13.54
N THR A 59 -0.45 0.56 -12.54
CA THR A 59 -1.53 -0.03 -11.75
C THR A 59 -2.39 1.02 -11.04
N ILE A 60 -1.77 2.04 -10.44
CA ILE A 60 -2.50 3.09 -9.72
C ILE A 60 -3.25 4.01 -10.69
N ALA A 61 -2.62 4.34 -11.85
CA ALA A 61 -3.30 5.11 -12.89
C ALA A 61 -4.55 4.37 -13.40
N ASP A 62 -4.44 3.07 -13.64
CA ASP A 62 -5.56 2.23 -14.06
C ASP A 62 -6.66 2.17 -13.00
N TYR A 63 -6.26 2.07 -11.72
CA TYR A 63 -7.21 2.08 -10.62
C TYR A 63 -7.99 3.40 -10.55
N LEU A 64 -7.30 4.53 -10.67
CA LEU A 64 -7.93 5.86 -10.66
C LEU A 64 -8.90 6.03 -11.84
N ASP A 65 -8.55 5.52 -13.02
CA ASP A 65 -9.42 5.57 -14.18
C ASP A 65 -10.70 4.76 -13.99
N ARG A 66 -10.64 3.64 -13.29
CA ARG A 66 -11.77 2.73 -13.10
C ARG A 66 -12.62 3.07 -11.88
N HIS A 67 -11.99 3.49 -10.79
CA HIS A 67 -12.63 3.63 -9.49
C HIS A 67 -12.62 5.06 -8.94
N GLY A 68 -11.77 5.94 -9.47
CA GLY A 68 -11.53 7.24 -8.89
C GLY A 68 -10.64 7.18 -7.64
N PRO A 69 -10.37 8.32 -6.99
CA PRO A 69 -9.54 8.36 -5.78
C PRO A 69 -10.16 7.58 -4.63
N GLY A 70 -9.33 7.01 -3.78
CA GLY A 70 -9.78 6.28 -2.60
C GLY A 70 -8.77 5.27 -2.10
N ILE A 71 -9.18 4.45 -1.14
CA ILE A 71 -8.33 3.40 -0.57
C ILE A 71 -8.11 2.31 -1.62
N HIS A 72 -6.85 2.04 -1.93
CA HIS A 72 -6.46 1.03 -2.90
C HIS A 72 -6.15 -0.32 -2.24
N HIS A 73 -5.45 -0.32 -1.11
CA HIS A 73 -5.07 -1.55 -0.41
C HIS A 73 -4.85 -1.31 1.08
N LEU A 74 -4.86 -2.42 1.82
CA LEU A 74 -4.46 -2.45 3.23
C LEU A 74 -3.23 -3.33 3.37
N ALA A 75 -2.24 -2.84 4.11
CA ALA A 75 -0.99 -3.57 4.34
C ALA A 75 -0.86 -4.00 5.79
N CYS A 76 -0.42 -5.24 5.97
CA CYS A 76 -0.12 -5.82 7.27
C CYS A 76 1.37 -6.14 7.35
N ALA A 77 2.02 -5.71 8.42
CA ALA A 77 3.43 -5.97 8.67
C ALA A 77 3.63 -7.35 9.28
N THR A 78 4.67 -8.02 8.85
CA THR A 78 5.10 -9.32 9.36
C THR A 78 6.61 -9.33 9.52
N ASP A 79 7.11 -10.13 10.46
CA ASP A 79 8.54 -10.37 10.64
C ASP A 79 9.07 -11.47 9.72
N ASP A 80 8.18 -12.16 9.00
CA ASP A 80 8.50 -13.27 8.11
C ASP A 80 7.54 -13.30 6.92
N ILE A 81 7.83 -12.51 5.90
CA ILE A 81 6.96 -12.39 4.72
C ILE A 81 6.90 -13.70 3.92
N GLU A 82 8.00 -14.45 3.85
CA GLU A 82 8.00 -15.74 3.16
C GLU A 82 7.11 -16.75 3.87
N GLY A 83 7.16 -16.79 5.20
CA GLY A 83 6.27 -17.62 6.01
C GLY A 83 4.80 -17.21 5.86
N ALA A 84 4.52 -15.92 5.75
CA ALA A 84 3.17 -15.43 5.52
C ALA A 84 2.63 -15.86 4.16
N LEU A 85 3.47 -15.82 3.11
CA LEU A 85 3.10 -16.29 1.77
C LEU A 85 2.89 -17.81 1.74
N ASP A 86 3.73 -18.58 2.43
CA ASP A 86 3.57 -20.03 2.55
C ASP A 86 2.25 -20.38 3.23
N ARG A 87 1.90 -19.64 4.28
CA ARG A 87 0.62 -19.81 4.97
C ARG A 87 -0.56 -19.51 4.06
N ALA A 88 -0.48 -18.45 3.27
CA ALA A 88 -1.53 -18.11 2.31
C ALA A 88 -1.71 -19.24 1.29
N GLU A 89 -0.60 -19.80 0.78
CA GLU A 89 -0.65 -20.93 -0.14
C GLU A 89 -1.32 -22.14 0.49
N GLU A 90 -0.95 -22.50 1.72
CA GLU A 90 -1.55 -23.61 2.46
C GLU A 90 -3.06 -23.45 2.64
N MET A 91 -3.53 -22.21 2.78
CA MET A 91 -4.94 -21.89 2.94
C MET A 91 -5.70 -21.82 1.61
N GLY A 92 -5.02 -21.98 0.48
CA GLY A 92 -5.64 -21.85 -0.84
C GLY A 92 -5.91 -20.41 -1.27
N ILE A 93 -5.23 -19.43 -0.65
CA ILE A 93 -5.33 -18.01 -1.00
C ILE A 93 -4.51 -17.76 -2.26
N ASP A 94 -5.11 -17.15 -3.27
CA ASP A 94 -4.40 -16.78 -4.49
C ASP A 94 -3.47 -15.60 -4.23
N ARG A 95 -2.21 -15.75 -4.59
CA ARG A 95 -1.18 -14.73 -4.42
C ARG A 95 -0.94 -14.04 -5.75
N ILE A 96 -0.89 -12.70 -5.73
CA ILE A 96 -0.43 -11.93 -6.89
C ILE A 96 1.09 -12.10 -7.01
N ASP A 97 1.79 -11.96 -5.87
CA ASP A 97 3.22 -12.18 -5.78
C ASP A 97 3.49 -13.51 -5.07
N GLU A 98 4.14 -14.44 -5.75
CA GLU A 98 4.53 -15.73 -5.15
C GLU A 98 5.75 -15.60 -4.27
N GLU A 99 6.57 -14.57 -4.52
CA GLU A 99 7.78 -14.24 -3.78
C GLU A 99 7.76 -12.76 -3.39
N PRO A 100 8.42 -12.38 -2.30
CA PRO A 100 8.56 -10.96 -1.94
C PRO A 100 9.30 -10.19 -3.02
N ARG A 101 8.93 -8.94 -3.21
CA ARG A 101 9.60 -8.01 -4.11
C ARG A 101 9.86 -6.68 -3.41
N PRO A 102 10.80 -5.86 -3.93
CA PRO A 102 11.05 -4.54 -3.36
C PRO A 102 9.82 -3.65 -3.47
N GLY A 103 9.48 -2.98 -2.38
CA GLY A 103 8.44 -1.98 -2.30
C GLY A 103 9.00 -0.61 -1.95
N ALA A 104 8.11 0.35 -1.75
CA ALA A 104 8.49 1.68 -1.31
C ALA A 104 9.14 1.62 0.08
N TRP A 105 9.99 2.60 0.38
CA TRP A 105 10.68 2.76 1.67
C TRP A 105 11.61 1.58 2.01
N ASP A 106 12.18 0.96 0.97
CA ASP A 106 13.10 -0.19 1.10
C ASP A 106 12.50 -1.40 1.83
N HIS A 107 11.19 -1.52 1.88
CA HIS A 107 10.52 -2.67 2.48
C HIS A 107 10.35 -3.78 1.45
N GLU A 108 10.23 -5.02 1.92
CA GLU A 108 9.80 -6.14 1.08
C GLU A 108 8.29 -6.25 1.14
N VAL A 109 7.66 -6.49 -0.01
CA VAL A 109 6.21 -6.53 -0.12
C VAL A 109 5.74 -7.73 -0.96
N ALA A 110 4.51 -8.15 -0.71
CA ALA A 110 3.83 -9.15 -1.54
C ALA A 110 2.33 -8.97 -1.43
N PHE A 111 1.63 -9.03 -2.57
CA PHE A 111 0.18 -8.85 -2.63
C PHE A 111 -0.56 -10.18 -2.78
N LEU A 112 -1.73 -10.25 -2.14
CA LEU A 112 -2.69 -11.34 -2.31
C LEU A 112 -3.80 -10.89 -3.26
N HIS A 113 -4.39 -11.85 -4.00
CA HIS A 113 -5.47 -11.52 -4.91
C HIS A 113 -6.77 -11.24 -4.14
N PRO A 114 -7.45 -10.10 -4.38
CA PRO A 114 -8.63 -9.72 -3.61
C PRO A 114 -9.79 -10.72 -3.71
N ARG A 115 -9.88 -11.54 -4.76
CA ARG A 115 -10.92 -12.58 -4.85
C ARG A 115 -10.83 -13.61 -3.73
N SER A 116 -9.65 -13.79 -3.13
CA SER A 116 -9.43 -14.72 -2.02
C SER A 116 -9.56 -14.06 -0.66
N THR A 117 -9.61 -12.73 -0.60
CA THR A 117 -9.58 -11.94 0.64
C THR A 117 -10.77 -10.99 0.76
N GLY A 118 -11.94 -11.43 0.30
CA GLY A 118 -13.19 -10.70 0.50
C GLY A 118 -13.35 -9.45 -0.33
N GLY A 119 -12.61 -9.31 -1.43
CA GLY A 119 -12.64 -8.12 -2.27
C GLY A 119 -11.67 -7.03 -1.82
N VAL A 120 -10.91 -7.27 -0.76
CA VAL A 120 -9.92 -6.33 -0.23
C VAL A 120 -8.53 -6.72 -0.72
N LEU A 121 -7.84 -5.81 -1.39
CA LEU A 121 -6.45 -6.03 -1.79
C LEU A 121 -5.57 -5.96 -0.54
N ILE A 122 -4.96 -7.08 -0.18
CA ILE A 122 -4.09 -7.19 1.00
C ILE A 122 -2.63 -7.26 0.56
N GLU A 123 -1.79 -6.51 1.26
CA GLU A 123 -0.34 -6.52 1.09
C GLU A 123 0.32 -7.01 2.37
N PHE A 124 1.29 -7.91 2.25
CA PHE A 124 2.22 -8.20 3.33
C PHE A 124 3.45 -7.30 3.19
N VAL A 125 3.94 -6.79 4.32
CA VAL A 125 5.13 -5.92 4.36
C VAL A 125 6.09 -6.42 5.42
N GLU A 126 7.36 -6.52 5.05
CA GLU A 126 8.44 -6.77 6.01
C GLU A 126 9.41 -5.60 5.94
N HIS A 127 9.59 -4.96 7.09
CA HIS A 127 10.49 -3.80 7.22
C HIS A 127 11.96 -4.18 7.30
#